data_ac2f6a8c296c9e4af66800cd3314b015
#
_entry.id   ac2f6a8c296c9e4af66800cd3314b015
#
_cell.length_a   1.000
_cell.length_b   1.000
_cell.length_c   1.000
_cell.angle_alpha   90.00
_cell.angle_beta   90.00
_cell.angle_gamma   90.00
#
_symmetry.space_group_name_H-M   'P 1'
#
loop_
_entity.id
_entity.type
_entity.pdbx_description
1 polymer ?
#
loop_
_entity_poly.entity_id
_entity_poly.type
_entity_poly.pdbx_seq_one_letter_code
_entity_poly.pdbx_strand_id
1 'polypeptide(L)'
;MAKYRKLGRTASQRKALIRAEVTNLLHHGKIVTTEAKAKEIRKVAEKLIALAVKEKDNFETVTVDAKVAKKDENGKRVKEVVDGKKVTVYETVQKEIKKDLPSRLHARRQMLKVLYPVTEFLQKQLVRK
;
A
#
# COMPACT_ATOMS: atom_id res chain seq x y z
N MET A 1 -19.40 25.01 -18.90
CA MET A 1 -19.62 23.57 -19.21
C MET A 1 -18.81 22.69 -18.26
N ALA A 2 -19.39 21.60 -17.76
CA ALA A 2 -18.67 20.68 -16.87
C ALA A 2 -17.57 19.94 -17.64
N LYS A 3 -16.31 19.98 -17.13
CA LYS A 3 -15.15 19.31 -17.74
C LYS A 3 -15.13 17.77 -17.57
N TYR A 4 -16.21 17.19 -17.01
CA TYR A 4 -16.31 15.77 -16.67
C TYR A 4 -17.69 15.21 -16.99
N ARG A 5 -17.75 13.90 -17.22
CA ARG A 5 -19.04 13.19 -17.43
C ARG A 5 -19.73 12.93 -16.10
N LYS A 6 -21.01 13.17 -16.06
CA LYS A 6 -21.84 12.88 -14.85
C LYS A 6 -22.08 11.38 -14.65
N LEU A 7 -22.01 10.55 -15.71
CA LEU A 7 -22.19 9.09 -15.68
C LEU A 7 -23.55 8.65 -15.10
N GLY A 8 -24.58 9.50 -15.22
CA GLY A 8 -25.91 9.23 -14.64
C GLY A 8 -25.93 9.13 -13.10
N ARG A 9 -24.98 9.77 -12.41
CA ARG A 9 -24.79 9.62 -10.95
C ARG A 9 -24.69 10.96 -10.24
N THR A 10 -25.04 10.96 -8.96
CA THR A 10 -24.76 12.10 -8.07
C THR A 10 -23.25 12.31 -7.92
N ALA A 11 -22.81 13.45 -7.39
CA ALA A 11 -21.40 13.76 -7.23
C ALA A 11 -20.67 12.74 -6.32
N SER A 12 -21.31 12.33 -5.21
CA SER A 12 -20.77 11.35 -4.27
C SER A 12 -20.66 9.96 -4.89
N GLN A 13 -21.73 9.48 -5.53
CA GLN A 13 -21.76 8.18 -6.20
C GLN A 13 -20.74 8.10 -7.35
N ARG A 14 -20.57 9.17 -8.12
CA ARG A 14 -19.56 9.24 -9.17
C ARG A 14 -18.15 9.19 -8.60
N LYS A 15 -17.87 9.93 -7.52
CA LYS A 15 -16.58 9.89 -6.84
C LYS A 15 -16.27 8.49 -6.32
N ALA A 16 -17.23 7.81 -5.71
CA ALA A 16 -17.07 6.44 -5.23
C ALA A 16 -16.81 5.46 -6.38
N LEU A 17 -17.55 5.57 -7.49
CA LEU A 17 -17.34 4.75 -8.69
C LEU A 17 -15.92 4.92 -9.25
N ILE A 18 -15.48 6.15 -9.47
CA ILE A 18 -14.14 6.41 -10.03
C ILE A 18 -13.05 5.88 -9.10
N ARG A 19 -13.18 6.08 -7.78
CA ARG A 19 -12.24 5.53 -6.80
C ARG A 19 -12.15 4.01 -6.87
N ALA A 20 -13.30 3.32 -6.90
CA ALA A 20 -13.35 1.86 -6.96
C ALA A 20 -12.69 1.33 -8.25
N GLU A 21 -13.07 1.88 -9.39
CA GLU A 21 -12.57 1.44 -10.70
C GLU A 21 -11.06 1.72 -10.86
N VAL A 22 -10.56 2.90 -10.39
CA VAL A 22 -9.12 3.22 -10.41
C VAL A 22 -8.35 2.29 -9.48
N THR A 23 -8.88 2.02 -8.29
CA THR A 23 -8.24 1.09 -7.35
C THR A 23 -8.15 -0.31 -7.95
N ASN A 24 -9.23 -0.80 -8.56
CA ASN A 24 -9.25 -2.10 -9.22
C ASN A 24 -8.28 -2.16 -10.40
N LEU A 25 -8.23 -1.10 -11.22
CA LEU A 25 -7.29 -1.01 -12.35
C LEU A 25 -5.83 -1.12 -11.89
N LEU A 26 -5.45 -0.35 -10.87
CA LEU A 26 -4.07 -0.35 -10.37
C LEU A 26 -3.73 -1.62 -9.59
N HIS A 27 -4.70 -2.25 -8.93
CA HIS A 27 -4.48 -3.48 -8.17
C HIS A 27 -4.38 -4.71 -9.07
N HIS A 28 -5.28 -4.85 -10.05
CA HIS A 28 -5.35 -6.03 -10.93
C HIS A 28 -4.63 -5.84 -12.27
N GLY A 29 -4.21 -4.60 -12.60
CA GLY A 29 -3.59 -4.26 -13.87
C GLY A 29 -4.54 -4.22 -15.06
N LYS A 30 -5.77 -4.74 -14.92
CA LYS A 30 -6.79 -4.86 -15.98
C LYS A 30 -8.19 -4.76 -15.39
N ILE A 31 -9.07 -4.02 -16.08
CA ILE A 31 -10.51 -3.99 -15.78
C ILE A 31 -11.33 -4.05 -17.06
N VAL A 32 -12.57 -4.51 -16.96
CA VAL A 32 -13.57 -4.46 -18.03
C VAL A 32 -14.65 -3.47 -17.59
N THR A 33 -14.86 -2.42 -18.38
CA THR A 33 -15.82 -1.36 -18.05
C THR A 33 -16.35 -0.70 -19.33
N THR A 34 -17.31 0.22 -19.19
CA THR A 34 -17.84 0.96 -20.35
C THR A 34 -16.87 2.05 -20.80
N GLU A 35 -16.89 2.38 -22.10
CA GLU A 35 -16.03 3.40 -22.70
C GLU A 35 -16.14 4.76 -21.98
N ALA A 36 -17.35 5.17 -21.61
CA ALA A 36 -17.59 6.43 -20.90
C ALA A 36 -16.89 6.48 -19.55
N LYS A 37 -16.94 5.37 -18.78
CA LYS A 37 -16.22 5.24 -17.49
C LYS A 37 -14.73 5.19 -17.72
N ALA A 38 -14.24 4.39 -18.69
CA ALA A 38 -12.84 4.27 -19.00
C ALA A 38 -12.18 5.63 -19.31
N LYS A 39 -12.83 6.49 -20.09
CA LYS A 39 -12.34 7.84 -20.41
C LYS A 39 -12.23 8.75 -19.17
N GLU A 40 -13.08 8.59 -18.16
CA GLU A 40 -12.98 9.37 -16.92
C GLU A 40 -11.93 8.77 -15.96
N ILE A 41 -11.86 7.45 -15.84
CA ILE A 41 -10.92 6.72 -15.00
C ILE A 41 -9.47 7.00 -15.45
N ARG A 42 -9.22 6.99 -16.77
CA ARG A 42 -7.93 7.26 -17.36
C ARG A 42 -7.27 8.51 -16.83
N LYS A 43 -8.02 9.64 -16.80
CA LYS A 43 -7.50 10.93 -16.33
C LYS A 43 -7.00 10.88 -14.87
N VAL A 44 -7.68 10.11 -14.03
CA VAL A 44 -7.31 9.96 -12.61
C VAL A 44 -6.14 8.99 -12.47
N ALA A 45 -6.18 7.86 -13.15
CA ALA A 45 -5.11 6.86 -13.12
C ALA A 45 -3.79 7.45 -13.62
N GLU A 46 -3.78 8.17 -14.74
CA GLU A 46 -2.58 8.82 -15.28
C GLU A 46 -1.95 9.81 -14.29
N LYS A 47 -2.75 10.59 -13.56
CA LYS A 47 -2.25 11.50 -12.53
C LYS A 47 -1.58 10.76 -11.37
N LEU A 48 -2.17 9.65 -10.92
CA LEU A 48 -1.60 8.84 -9.85
C LEU A 48 -0.30 8.16 -10.27
N ILE A 49 -0.27 7.62 -11.49
CA ILE A 49 0.93 6.99 -12.07
C ILE A 49 2.05 8.02 -12.22
N ALA A 50 1.75 9.20 -12.78
CA ALA A 50 2.74 10.28 -12.93
C ALA A 50 3.33 10.70 -11.57
N LEU A 51 2.49 10.81 -10.53
CA LEU A 51 2.94 11.13 -9.18
C LEU A 51 3.82 10.01 -8.60
N ALA A 52 3.46 8.75 -8.80
CA ALA A 52 4.23 7.61 -8.35
C ALA A 52 5.59 7.51 -9.06
N VAL A 53 5.62 7.72 -10.37
CA VAL A 53 6.85 7.70 -11.18
C VAL A 53 7.81 8.82 -10.77
N LYS A 54 7.28 10.02 -10.53
CA LYS A 54 8.10 11.17 -10.09
C LYS A 54 8.82 10.90 -8.77
N GLU A 55 8.16 10.22 -7.84
CA GLU A 55 8.66 10.06 -6.46
C GLU A 55 9.21 8.65 -6.17
N LYS A 56 9.27 7.75 -7.18
CA LYS A 56 9.63 6.33 -6.96
C LYS A 56 11.00 6.13 -6.31
N ASP A 57 11.98 6.96 -6.66
CA ASP A 57 13.37 6.84 -6.19
C ASP A 57 13.72 7.85 -5.09
N ASN A 58 12.75 8.62 -4.62
CA ASN A 58 12.94 9.66 -3.62
C ASN A 58 12.89 9.11 -2.18
N PHE A 59 13.88 8.28 -1.84
CA PHE A 59 14.09 7.70 -0.52
C PHE A 59 15.58 7.70 -0.16
N GLU A 60 15.90 7.60 1.11
CA GLU A 60 17.24 7.38 1.63
C GLU A 60 17.35 6.00 2.28
N THR A 61 18.51 5.37 2.18
CA THR A 61 18.79 4.11 2.90
C THR A 61 19.38 4.46 4.25
N VAL A 62 18.71 4.04 5.32
CA VAL A 62 19.12 4.29 6.70
C VAL A 62 19.31 2.96 7.41
N THR A 63 20.42 2.81 8.16
CA THR A 63 20.64 1.67 9.05
C THR A 63 19.88 1.91 10.35
N VAL A 64 19.04 0.95 10.73
CA VAL A 64 18.25 1.01 11.96
C VAL A 64 18.50 -0.25 12.78
N ASP A 65 18.67 -0.07 14.07
CA ASP A 65 18.76 -1.17 15.01
C ASP A 65 17.38 -1.82 15.20
N ALA A 66 17.23 -3.03 14.69
CA ALA A 66 16.02 -3.82 14.79
C ALA A 66 16.18 -4.93 15.83
N LYS A 67 15.24 -5.02 16.78
CA LYS A 67 15.15 -6.15 17.70
C LYS A 67 14.58 -7.36 16.98
N VAL A 68 15.38 -8.39 16.78
CA VAL A 68 14.99 -9.65 16.13
C VAL A 68 15.03 -10.76 17.16
N ALA A 69 13.99 -11.61 17.18
CA ALA A 69 13.99 -12.77 18.07
C ALA A 69 15.13 -13.72 17.70
N LYS A 70 16.01 -14.01 18.67
CA LYS A 70 17.10 -14.96 18.51
C LYS A 70 16.54 -16.32 18.14
N LYS A 71 17.15 -16.98 17.15
CA LYS A 71 16.74 -18.32 16.69
C LYS A 71 17.85 -19.31 16.95
N ASP A 72 17.46 -20.54 17.31
CA ASP A 72 18.36 -21.68 17.42
C ASP A 72 18.78 -22.20 16.04
N GLU A 73 19.72 -23.12 16.00
CA GLU A 73 20.17 -23.83 14.78
C GLU A 73 19.01 -24.48 14.01
N ASN A 74 17.94 -24.87 14.70
CA ASN A 74 16.70 -25.43 14.13
C ASN A 74 15.65 -24.38 13.69
N GLY A 75 16.01 -23.07 13.72
CA GLY A 75 15.12 -21.98 13.33
C GLY A 75 14.01 -21.63 14.34
N LYS A 76 14.00 -22.26 15.51
CA LYS A 76 13.03 -21.98 16.59
C LYS A 76 13.48 -20.76 17.41
N ARG A 77 12.50 -20.00 17.94
CA ARG A 77 12.80 -18.84 18.80
C ARG A 77 13.36 -19.31 20.15
N VAL A 78 14.53 -18.77 20.53
CA VAL A 78 15.11 -18.99 21.86
C VAL A 78 14.26 -18.33 22.91
N LYS A 79 13.93 -19.06 23.98
CA LYS A 79 13.17 -18.58 25.12
C LYS A 79 13.96 -18.84 26.41
N GLU A 80 14.05 -17.83 27.25
CA GLU A 80 14.60 -17.92 28.59
C GLU A 80 13.49 -17.87 29.62
N VAL A 81 13.71 -18.51 30.76
CA VAL A 81 12.77 -18.47 31.88
C VAL A 81 13.22 -17.37 32.83
N VAL A 82 12.43 -16.28 32.89
CA VAL A 82 12.62 -15.18 33.83
C VAL A 82 11.39 -15.15 34.75
N ASP A 83 11.62 -15.20 36.05
CA ASP A 83 10.55 -15.22 37.08
C ASP A 83 9.45 -16.26 36.81
N GLY A 84 9.84 -17.47 36.39
CA GLY A 84 8.91 -18.56 36.08
C GLY A 84 8.12 -18.41 34.77
N LYS A 85 8.34 -17.33 33.97
CA LYS A 85 7.69 -17.10 32.68
C LYS A 85 8.69 -17.27 31.53
N LYS A 86 8.28 -17.95 30.47
CA LYS A 86 9.06 -18.09 29.25
C LYS A 86 9.04 -16.80 28.43
N VAL A 87 10.18 -16.10 28.37
CA VAL A 87 10.34 -14.84 27.62
C VAL A 87 11.20 -15.10 26.38
N THR A 88 10.83 -14.53 25.25
CA THR A 88 11.62 -14.63 24.01
C THR A 88 12.85 -13.72 24.11
N VAL A 89 14.01 -14.27 23.83
CA VAL A 89 15.26 -13.51 23.77
C VAL A 89 15.35 -12.76 22.44
N TYR A 90 15.71 -11.47 22.50
CA TYR A 90 15.90 -10.62 21.33
C TYR A 90 17.36 -10.20 21.22
N GLU A 91 17.84 -10.15 19.99
CA GLU A 91 19.15 -9.56 19.66
C GLU A 91 18.94 -8.30 18.83
N THR A 92 19.85 -7.34 18.95
CA THR A 92 19.83 -6.12 18.15
C THR A 92 20.64 -6.36 16.89
N VAL A 93 20.00 -6.29 15.75
CA VAL A 93 20.63 -6.45 14.44
C VAL A 93 20.44 -5.17 13.64
N GLN A 94 21.52 -4.68 13.03
CA GLN A 94 21.46 -3.54 12.13
C GLN A 94 20.80 -3.98 10.82
N LYS A 95 19.74 -3.28 10.43
CA LYS A 95 19.04 -3.49 9.16
C LYS A 95 19.02 -2.22 8.36
N GLU A 96 19.34 -2.33 7.09
CA GLU A 96 19.12 -1.26 6.13
C GLU A 96 17.66 -1.21 5.76
N ILE A 97 17.03 -0.05 5.96
CA ILE A 97 15.66 0.22 5.55
C ILE A 97 15.62 1.44 4.64
N LYS A 98 14.71 1.41 3.67
CA LYS A 98 14.44 2.54 2.80
C LYS A 98 13.44 3.47 3.49
N LYS A 99 13.92 4.66 3.86
CA LYS A 99 13.11 5.69 4.51
C LYS A 99 12.63 6.68 3.45
N ASP A 100 11.32 6.87 3.36
CA ASP A 100 10.74 7.83 2.42
C ASP A 100 11.12 9.26 2.79
N LEU A 101 11.60 10.03 1.83
CA LEU A 101 11.75 11.48 1.97
C LEU A 101 10.38 12.18 2.08
N PRO A 102 10.31 13.41 2.63
CA PRO A 102 9.04 14.09 2.89
C PRO A 102 8.13 14.23 1.67
N SER A 103 8.68 14.51 0.48
CA SER A 103 7.90 14.63 -0.75
C SER A 103 7.29 13.30 -1.19
N ARG A 104 8.04 12.19 -1.08
CA ARG A 104 7.53 10.85 -1.37
C ARG A 104 6.41 10.45 -0.40
N LEU A 105 6.60 10.74 0.89
CA LEU A 105 5.57 10.50 1.89
C LEU A 105 4.30 11.31 1.62
N HIS A 106 4.46 12.58 1.22
CA HIS A 106 3.35 13.43 0.80
C HIS A 106 2.62 12.85 -0.42
N ALA A 107 3.35 12.43 -1.45
CA ALA A 107 2.77 11.79 -2.64
C ALA A 107 1.95 10.54 -2.28
N ARG A 108 2.47 9.66 -1.43
CA ARG A 108 1.74 8.49 -0.93
C ARG A 108 0.43 8.89 -0.23
N ARG A 109 0.45 9.90 0.62
CA ARG A 109 -0.75 10.42 1.29
C ARG A 109 -1.77 10.99 0.29
N GLN A 110 -1.31 11.67 -0.78
CA GLN A 110 -2.21 12.16 -1.85
C GLN A 110 -2.85 10.99 -2.62
N MET A 111 -2.09 9.95 -2.95
CA MET A 111 -2.63 8.76 -3.61
C MET A 111 -3.70 8.06 -2.74
N LEU A 112 -3.48 7.93 -1.44
CA LEU A 112 -4.43 7.32 -0.50
C LEU A 112 -5.76 8.10 -0.36
N LYS A 113 -5.78 9.40 -0.67
CA LYS A 113 -7.05 10.17 -0.74
C LYS A 113 -7.96 9.72 -1.88
N VAL A 114 -7.37 9.16 -2.93
CA VAL A 114 -8.11 8.71 -4.13
C VAL A 114 -8.33 7.21 -4.10
N LEU A 115 -7.32 6.43 -3.70
CA LEU A 115 -7.40 4.96 -3.69
C LEU A 115 -8.12 4.45 -2.44
N TYR A 116 -8.80 3.31 -2.59
CA TYR A 116 -9.26 2.55 -1.43
C TYR A 116 -8.10 1.73 -0.86
N PRO A 117 -8.01 1.55 0.46
CA PRO A 117 -7.06 0.63 1.04
C PRO A 117 -7.40 -0.78 0.60
N VAL A 118 -6.47 -1.41 -0.11
CA VAL A 118 -6.53 -2.84 -0.40
C VAL A 118 -5.93 -3.53 0.82
N THR A 119 -6.78 -4.02 1.71
CA THR A 119 -6.32 -4.67 2.92
C THR A 119 -5.73 -6.03 2.60
N GLU A 120 -4.60 -6.38 3.23
CA GLU A 120 -4.01 -7.73 3.25
C GLU A 120 -4.99 -8.82 3.73
N PHE A 121 -6.14 -8.40 4.26
CA PHE A 121 -7.22 -9.27 4.69
C PHE A 121 -7.75 -10.15 3.54
N LEU A 122 -7.83 -9.62 2.33
CA LEU A 122 -8.20 -10.40 1.14
C LEU A 122 -7.07 -11.36 0.71
N GLN A 123 -5.81 -10.98 0.89
CA GLN A 123 -4.69 -11.86 0.61
C GLN A 123 -4.62 -13.03 1.59
N LYS A 124 -4.91 -12.84 2.87
CA LYS A 124 -4.97 -13.91 3.87
C LYS A 124 -6.10 -14.91 3.62
N GLN A 125 -7.19 -14.52 2.99
CA GLN A 125 -8.27 -15.44 2.62
C GLN A 125 -7.96 -16.25 1.33
N LEU A 126 -7.20 -15.69 0.39
CA LEU A 126 -6.79 -16.38 -0.83
C LEU A 126 -5.70 -17.46 -0.59
N VAL A 127 -4.89 -17.28 0.44
CA VAL A 127 -3.83 -18.25 0.83
C VAL A 127 -4.38 -19.41 1.68
N ARG A 128 -5.65 -19.33 2.13
CA ARG A 128 -6.30 -20.38 2.93
C ARG A 128 -7.17 -21.37 2.14
N LYS A 129 -7.05 -21.38 0.81
CA LYS A 129 -7.70 -22.41 -0.02
C LYS A 129 -6.69 -23.39 -0.55
#